data_6f758024abd1edc0b0c1d4da2db2fb45
#
_entry.id   6f758024abd1edc0b0c1d4da2db2fb45
#
_cell.length_a   1.000
_cell.length_b   1.000
_cell.length_c   1.000
_cell.angle_alpha   90.00
_cell.angle_beta   90.00
_cell.angle_gamma   90.00
#
_symmetry.space_group_name_H-M   'P 1'
#
loop_
_entity.id
_entity.type
_entity.pdbx_description
1 polymer ?
#
loop_
_entity_poly.entity_id
_entity_poly.type
_entity_poly.pdbx_seq_one_letter_code
_entity_poly.pdbx_strand_id
1 'polypeptide(L)'
;MSDMKRYYTISKEDIESALHLLVKAKPLGKVIYKNYTMVTDTDRYENLYEHGCKCAQCGLEASFAAIEKNRYGKKAKYHLNVYGVAADGKELVLTKDHIYPRALGGYDNICNYQVLCERCNTKKGDKTGITPTEAVLKGYTSQERVDLVQLINIEKEKQSILQKQLNQQQQRVACLMQRYTTLIPPRDKSEFK
;
A
#
# COMPACT_ATOMS: atom_id res chain seq x y z
N MET A 1 8.47 -18.47 -12.04
CA MET A 1 9.79 -17.83 -12.24
C MET A 1 9.56 -16.54 -12.98
N SER A 2 10.01 -15.41 -12.46
CA SER A 2 9.85 -14.13 -13.16
C SER A 2 10.72 -14.14 -14.42
N ASP A 3 10.12 -13.80 -15.55
CA ASP A 3 10.79 -13.74 -16.86
C ASP A 3 11.66 -12.46 -16.98
N MET A 4 12.45 -12.19 -15.93
CA MET A 4 13.32 -11.02 -15.84
C MET A 4 14.71 -11.36 -16.39
N LYS A 5 15.22 -10.50 -17.25
CA LYS A 5 16.61 -10.56 -17.70
C LYS A 5 17.46 -9.64 -16.84
N ARG A 6 18.52 -10.21 -16.23
CA ARG A 6 19.53 -9.47 -15.46
C ARG A 6 20.54 -8.85 -16.40
N TYR A 7 20.84 -7.56 -16.17
CA TYR A 7 21.75 -6.76 -16.98
C TYR A 7 23.00 -6.34 -16.21
N TYR A 8 22.86 -6.09 -14.90
CA TYR A 8 23.96 -5.67 -14.05
C TYR A 8 23.74 -6.17 -12.62
N THR A 9 24.81 -6.60 -11.96
CA THR A 9 24.76 -7.01 -10.53
C THR A 9 25.48 -5.96 -9.69
N ILE A 10 24.89 -5.62 -8.56
CA ILE A 10 25.36 -4.64 -7.59
C ILE A 10 25.76 -5.40 -6.33
N SER A 11 26.95 -5.12 -5.79
CA SER A 11 27.45 -5.74 -4.57
C SER A 11 26.58 -5.40 -3.35
N LYS A 12 26.68 -6.17 -2.28
CA LYS A 12 25.93 -5.93 -1.04
C LYS A 12 26.22 -4.54 -0.49
N GLU A 13 27.47 -4.11 -0.52
CA GLU A 13 27.99 -2.85 0.01
C GLU A 13 27.42 -1.63 -0.73
N ASP A 14 27.08 -1.79 -2.01
CA ASP A 14 26.58 -0.71 -2.86
C ASP A 14 25.05 -0.60 -2.88
N ILE A 15 24.31 -1.52 -2.24
CA ILE A 15 22.84 -1.55 -2.27
C ILE A 15 22.26 -0.26 -1.69
N GLU A 16 22.74 0.15 -0.52
CA GLU A 16 22.20 1.33 0.18
C GLU A 16 22.39 2.60 -0.65
N SER A 17 23.57 2.81 -1.23
CA SER A 17 23.84 3.97 -2.08
C SER A 17 22.99 3.97 -3.36
N ALA A 18 22.78 2.80 -3.95
CA ALA A 18 21.89 2.65 -5.11
C ALA A 18 20.43 2.98 -4.75
N LEU A 19 19.92 2.45 -3.63
CA LEU A 19 18.56 2.75 -3.15
C LEU A 19 18.39 4.23 -2.82
N HIS A 20 19.35 4.83 -2.13
CA HIS A 20 19.32 6.26 -1.81
C HIS A 20 19.19 7.14 -3.06
N LEU A 21 19.96 6.84 -4.11
CA LEU A 21 19.85 7.53 -5.39
C LEU A 21 18.45 7.39 -6.01
N LEU A 22 17.90 6.16 -6.02
CA LEU A 22 16.59 5.88 -6.60
C LEU A 22 15.45 6.56 -5.82
N VAL A 23 15.54 6.58 -4.48
CA VAL A 23 14.57 7.26 -3.60
C VAL A 23 14.61 8.77 -3.83
N LYS A 24 15.79 9.39 -3.86
CA LYS A 24 15.94 10.83 -4.18
C LYS A 24 15.39 11.19 -5.56
N ALA A 25 15.51 10.30 -6.51
CA ALA A 25 15.02 10.53 -7.88
C ALA A 25 13.50 10.19 -8.04
N LYS A 26 12.78 9.77 -6.99
CA LYS A 26 11.35 9.42 -7.05
C LYS A 26 10.50 10.54 -7.66
N PRO A 27 10.66 11.84 -7.29
CA PRO A 27 9.88 12.92 -7.90
C PRO A 27 10.11 13.11 -9.40
N LEU A 28 11.25 12.65 -9.92
CA LEU A 28 11.59 12.74 -11.34
C LEU A 28 11.02 11.58 -12.17
N GLY A 29 10.51 10.52 -11.52
CA GLY A 29 9.96 9.31 -12.13
C GLY A 29 11.00 8.40 -12.78
N LYS A 30 12.23 8.89 -13.03
CA LYS A 30 13.33 8.13 -13.64
C LYS A 30 14.69 8.74 -13.31
N VAL A 31 15.74 7.92 -13.36
CA VAL A 31 17.14 8.34 -13.22
C VAL A 31 18.05 7.41 -14.03
N ILE A 32 19.19 7.91 -14.48
CA ILE A 32 20.23 7.06 -15.09
C ILE A 32 21.15 6.56 -13.99
N TYR A 33 21.25 5.23 -13.86
CA TYR A 33 22.18 4.56 -12.96
C TYR A 33 22.90 3.41 -13.67
N LYS A 34 24.24 3.38 -13.59
CA LYS A 34 25.07 2.37 -14.30
C LYS A 34 24.72 2.25 -15.79
N ASN A 35 24.45 3.38 -16.48
CA ASN A 35 24.04 3.48 -17.89
C ASN A 35 22.64 2.92 -18.21
N TYR A 36 21.81 2.63 -17.21
CA TYR A 36 20.42 2.18 -17.38
C TYR A 36 19.43 3.25 -16.93
N THR A 37 18.38 3.49 -17.71
CA THR A 37 17.29 4.38 -17.30
C THR A 37 16.34 3.63 -16.37
N MET A 38 16.54 3.84 -15.07
CA MET A 38 15.76 3.23 -13.99
C MET A 38 14.45 3.96 -13.79
N VAL A 39 13.38 3.24 -13.49
CA VAL A 39 12.11 3.80 -13.02
C VAL A 39 12.17 4.02 -11.52
N THR A 40 11.73 5.21 -11.07
CA THR A 40 11.82 5.61 -9.65
C THR A 40 10.45 5.92 -9.03
N ASP A 41 9.36 5.95 -9.80
CA ASP A 41 7.99 6.19 -9.35
C ASP A 41 7.37 4.99 -8.61
N THR A 42 8.09 4.44 -7.65
CA THR A 42 7.66 3.25 -6.89
C THR A 42 8.05 3.35 -5.41
N ASP A 43 7.11 3.02 -4.52
CA ASP A 43 7.37 2.96 -3.08
C ASP A 43 8.26 1.79 -2.66
N ARG A 44 8.58 0.89 -3.58
CA ARG A 44 9.38 -0.28 -3.29
C ARG A 44 10.81 0.09 -2.85
N TYR A 45 11.42 1.07 -3.52
CA TYR A 45 12.78 1.51 -3.17
C TYR A 45 12.80 2.21 -1.82
N GLU A 46 11.81 3.07 -1.57
CA GLU A 46 11.62 3.73 -0.28
C GLU A 46 11.43 2.71 0.85
N ASN A 47 10.58 1.71 0.65
CA ASN A 47 10.38 0.63 1.61
C ASN A 47 11.67 -0.14 1.92
N LEU A 48 12.47 -0.48 0.90
CA LEU A 48 13.76 -1.17 1.09
C LEU A 48 14.80 -0.28 1.77
N TYR A 49 14.78 1.02 1.51
CA TYR A 49 15.70 1.99 2.10
C TYR A 49 15.37 2.25 3.58
N GLU A 50 14.11 2.56 3.88
CA GLU A 50 13.66 2.94 5.23
C GLU A 50 13.60 1.74 6.22
N HIS A 51 13.14 0.59 5.77
CA HIS A 51 12.99 -0.60 6.62
C HIS A 51 14.20 -1.55 6.55
N GLY A 52 15.19 -1.23 5.73
CA GLY A 52 16.36 -2.07 5.50
C GLY A 52 16.08 -3.26 4.57
N CYS A 53 17.16 -3.80 4.02
CA CYS A 53 17.11 -4.92 3.07
C CYS A 53 17.14 -6.28 3.79
N LYS A 54 16.18 -6.50 4.70
CA LYS A 54 16.05 -7.73 5.49
C LYS A 54 14.59 -8.16 5.59
N CYS A 55 14.31 -9.44 5.36
CA CYS A 55 12.97 -10.00 5.52
C CYS A 55 12.51 -9.92 6.98
N ALA A 56 11.41 -9.22 7.25
CA ALA A 56 10.87 -9.06 8.61
C ALA A 56 10.39 -10.38 9.23
N GLN A 57 10.07 -11.40 8.42
CA GLN A 57 9.54 -12.66 8.93
C GLN A 57 10.62 -13.71 9.17
N CYS A 58 11.54 -13.94 8.20
CA CYS A 58 12.54 -15.00 8.33
C CYS A 58 13.97 -14.50 8.53
N GLY A 59 14.18 -13.19 8.54
CA GLY A 59 15.50 -12.59 8.75
C GLY A 59 16.45 -12.70 7.57
N LEU A 60 16.01 -13.17 6.38
CA LEU A 60 16.85 -13.25 5.19
C LEU A 60 17.36 -11.85 4.81
N GLU A 61 18.68 -11.66 4.84
CA GLU A 61 19.32 -10.40 4.47
C GLU A 61 19.66 -10.35 2.98
N ALA A 62 19.75 -9.12 2.46
CA ALA A 62 20.24 -8.90 1.12
C ALA A 62 21.68 -9.42 0.95
N SER A 63 21.92 -10.09 -0.16
CA SER A 63 23.26 -10.56 -0.59
C SER A 63 23.79 -9.75 -1.76
N PHE A 64 22.89 -9.30 -2.65
CA PHE A 64 23.22 -8.45 -3.80
C PHE A 64 21.95 -7.79 -4.34
N ALA A 65 22.12 -6.82 -5.25
CA ALA A 65 21.01 -6.31 -6.05
C ALA A 65 21.29 -6.49 -7.55
N ALA A 66 20.27 -6.41 -8.38
CA ALA A 66 20.40 -6.54 -9.82
C ALA A 66 19.52 -5.53 -10.56
N ILE A 67 20.08 -4.96 -11.63
CA ILE A 67 19.32 -4.20 -12.62
C ILE A 67 18.72 -5.20 -13.59
N GLU A 68 17.42 -5.24 -13.65
CA GLU A 68 16.67 -6.22 -14.42
C GLU A 68 15.55 -5.57 -15.23
N LYS A 69 15.16 -6.25 -16.30
CA LYS A 69 14.08 -5.83 -17.17
C LYS A 69 13.21 -7.03 -17.53
N ASN A 70 11.89 -6.85 -17.54
CA ASN A 70 10.99 -7.89 -18.03
C ASN A 70 11.30 -8.18 -19.51
N ARG A 71 11.38 -9.46 -19.86
CA ARG A 71 11.67 -9.91 -21.24
C ARG A 71 10.53 -9.59 -22.21
N TYR A 72 9.29 -9.60 -21.71
CA TYR A 72 8.10 -9.42 -22.51
C TYR A 72 7.47 -8.06 -22.25
N GLY A 73 7.31 -7.28 -23.29
CA GLY A 73 6.60 -6.01 -23.26
C GLY A 73 7.33 -4.89 -24.00
N LYS A 74 6.65 -4.26 -24.96
CA LYS A 74 7.18 -3.16 -25.77
C LYS A 74 7.65 -1.94 -24.96
N LYS A 75 7.21 -1.83 -23.69
CA LYS A 75 7.55 -0.74 -22.75
C LYS A 75 8.25 -1.25 -21.49
N ALA A 76 8.96 -2.39 -21.56
CA ALA A 76 9.65 -2.93 -20.41
C ALA A 76 10.71 -1.94 -19.87
N LYS A 77 10.63 -1.65 -18.59
CA LYS A 77 11.45 -0.66 -17.88
C LYS A 77 12.51 -1.38 -17.05
N TYR A 78 13.66 -0.72 -16.79
CA TYR A 78 14.66 -1.26 -15.87
C TYR A 78 14.25 -1.01 -14.42
N HIS A 79 14.43 -2.04 -13.59
CA HIS A 79 14.14 -2.02 -12.16
C HIS A 79 15.35 -2.54 -11.38
N LEU A 80 15.53 -2.03 -10.16
CA LEU A 80 16.44 -2.61 -9.20
C LEU A 80 15.69 -3.66 -8.39
N ASN A 81 16.16 -4.90 -8.41
CA ASN A 81 15.70 -5.99 -7.56
C ASN A 81 16.79 -6.33 -6.55
N VAL A 82 16.41 -6.42 -5.27
CA VAL A 82 17.32 -6.79 -4.17
C VAL A 82 17.06 -8.24 -3.81
N TYR A 83 18.13 -9.03 -3.71
CA TYR A 83 18.08 -10.47 -3.49
C TYR A 83 18.81 -10.89 -2.23
N GLY A 84 18.23 -11.81 -1.47
CA GLY A 84 18.93 -12.61 -0.47
C GLY A 84 19.11 -14.04 -0.98
N VAL A 85 20.20 -14.68 -0.56
CA VAL A 85 20.45 -16.10 -0.85
C VAL A 85 20.04 -16.93 0.35
N ALA A 86 19.04 -17.79 0.17
CA ALA A 86 18.53 -18.67 1.22
C ALA A 86 19.51 -19.83 1.50
N ALA A 87 19.34 -20.54 2.62
CA ALA A 87 20.19 -21.65 3.00
C ALA A 87 20.22 -22.81 1.97
N ASP A 88 19.16 -22.93 1.16
CA ASP A 88 19.08 -23.90 0.05
C ASP A 88 19.73 -23.38 -1.25
N GLY A 89 20.45 -22.26 -1.19
CA GLY A 89 21.16 -21.63 -2.32
C GLY A 89 20.25 -20.86 -3.28
N LYS A 90 18.93 -20.77 -3.01
CA LYS A 90 18.01 -20.04 -3.88
C LYS A 90 18.10 -18.52 -3.66
N GLU A 91 18.18 -17.80 -4.76
CA GLU A 91 18.01 -16.34 -4.77
C GLU A 91 16.53 -16.00 -4.58
N LEU A 92 16.20 -15.27 -3.51
CA LEU A 92 14.85 -14.81 -3.20
C LEU A 92 14.81 -13.30 -3.25
N VAL A 93 13.91 -12.75 -4.06
CA VAL A 93 13.74 -11.29 -4.14
C VAL A 93 13.11 -10.75 -2.84
N LEU A 94 13.66 -9.62 -2.35
CA LEU A 94 13.05 -8.84 -1.27
C LEU A 94 11.98 -7.92 -1.86
N THR A 95 10.77 -8.03 -1.34
CA THR A 95 9.57 -7.37 -1.87
C THR A 95 9.01 -6.36 -0.87
N LYS A 96 8.30 -5.35 -1.38
CA LYS A 96 7.39 -4.53 -0.57
C LYS A 96 6.13 -5.34 -0.29
N ASP A 97 5.75 -5.43 0.97
CA ASP A 97 4.51 -6.04 1.43
C ASP A 97 3.75 -5.09 2.35
N HIS A 98 2.41 -5.15 2.32
CA HIS A 98 1.57 -4.39 3.24
C HIS A 98 1.39 -5.16 4.56
N ILE A 99 1.75 -4.56 5.69
CA ILE A 99 1.53 -5.14 7.03
C ILE A 99 0.04 -5.44 7.20
N TYR A 100 -0.81 -4.44 6.95
CA TYR A 100 -2.26 -4.61 6.80
C TYR A 100 -2.60 -4.65 5.31
N PRO A 101 -3.11 -5.77 4.78
CA PRO A 101 -3.24 -6.02 3.35
C PRO A 101 -4.16 -5.02 2.62
N ARG A 102 -3.82 -4.67 1.39
CA ARG A 102 -4.68 -3.85 0.52
C ARG A 102 -6.06 -4.45 0.30
N ALA A 103 -6.14 -5.77 0.16
CA ALA A 103 -7.41 -6.49 0.00
C ALA A 103 -8.37 -6.28 1.19
N LEU A 104 -7.83 -5.95 2.38
CA LEU A 104 -8.59 -5.63 3.59
C LEU A 104 -8.73 -4.12 3.83
N GLY A 105 -8.37 -3.27 2.87
CA GLY A 105 -8.42 -1.81 2.97
C GLY A 105 -7.15 -1.16 3.53
N GLY A 106 -6.00 -1.85 3.46
CA GLY A 106 -4.70 -1.31 3.88
C GLY A 106 -4.25 -0.12 3.04
N TYR A 107 -3.71 0.90 3.70
CA TYR A 107 -3.24 2.14 3.06
C TYR A 107 -1.90 1.94 2.37
N ASP A 108 -1.70 2.63 1.26
CA ASP A 108 -0.41 2.82 0.61
C ASP A 108 0.39 3.89 1.37
N ASN A 109 1.09 3.47 2.43
CA ASN A 109 1.89 4.34 3.29
C ASN A 109 3.11 3.58 3.80
N ILE A 110 4.25 4.26 3.94
CA ILE A 110 5.51 3.67 4.39
C ILE A 110 5.36 2.99 5.76
N CYS A 111 4.53 3.52 6.66
CA CYS A 111 4.25 2.94 7.97
C CYS A 111 3.48 1.61 7.90
N ASN A 112 2.75 1.36 6.80
CA ASN A 112 2.05 0.12 6.53
C ASN A 112 2.87 -0.85 5.66
N TYR A 113 4.10 -0.53 5.34
CA TYR A 113 4.96 -1.38 4.53
C TYR A 113 5.97 -2.15 5.39
N GLN A 114 6.37 -3.29 4.90
CA GLN A 114 7.47 -4.10 5.42
C GLN A 114 8.21 -4.77 4.28
N VAL A 115 9.43 -5.21 4.56
CA VAL A 115 10.21 -5.99 3.62
C VAL A 115 9.99 -7.48 3.91
N LEU A 116 9.51 -8.22 2.92
CA LEU A 116 9.44 -9.69 2.97
C LEU A 116 10.18 -10.28 1.77
N CYS A 117 10.84 -11.43 1.95
CA CYS A 117 11.26 -12.22 0.80
C CYS A 117 10.04 -12.81 0.09
N GLU A 118 10.14 -13.09 -1.22
CA GLU A 118 9.02 -13.60 -2.02
C GLU A 118 8.36 -14.86 -1.41
N ARG A 119 9.15 -15.75 -0.78
CA ARG A 119 8.66 -16.96 -0.11
C ARG A 119 7.75 -16.61 1.08
N CYS A 120 8.19 -15.68 1.94
CA CYS A 120 7.42 -15.23 3.10
C CYS A 120 6.21 -14.40 2.67
N ASN A 121 6.34 -13.56 1.65
CA ASN A 121 5.24 -12.76 1.11
C ASN A 121 4.13 -13.65 0.53
N THR A 122 4.49 -14.65 -0.27
CA THR A 122 3.52 -15.62 -0.81
C THR A 122 2.83 -16.41 0.32
N LYS A 123 3.58 -16.84 1.35
CA LYS A 123 3.01 -17.55 2.50
C LYS A 123 2.07 -16.68 3.33
N LYS A 124 2.38 -15.38 3.49
CA LYS A 124 1.54 -14.43 4.20
C LYS A 124 0.22 -14.18 3.45
N GLY A 125 0.27 -13.92 2.14
CA GLY A 125 -0.90 -13.52 1.36
C GLY A 125 -1.61 -12.33 2.01
N ASP A 126 -2.94 -12.41 2.15
CA ASP A 126 -3.79 -11.38 2.77
C ASP A 126 -3.98 -11.56 4.29
N LYS A 127 -3.18 -12.43 4.92
CA LYS A 127 -3.27 -12.64 6.37
C LYS A 127 -2.59 -11.50 7.12
N THR A 128 -3.20 -11.06 8.21
CA THR A 128 -2.65 -10.07 9.12
C THR A 128 -3.05 -10.38 10.55
N GLY A 129 -2.17 -10.07 11.50
CA GLY A 129 -2.45 -10.15 12.94
C GLY A 129 -2.70 -8.77 13.57
N ILE A 130 -2.77 -7.70 12.77
CA ILE A 130 -2.92 -6.33 13.26
C ILE A 130 -4.14 -5.64 12.66
N THR A 131 -4.65 -4.65 13.37
CA THR A 131 -5.72 -3.77 12.90
C THR A 131 -5.19 -2.69 11.93
N PRO A 132 -6.08 -2.04 11.12
CA PRO A 132 -5.68 -0.91 10.28
C PRO A 132 -5.02 0.22 11.09
N THR A 133 -5.55 0.52 12.27
CA THR A 133 -5.02 1.55 13.16
C THR A 133 -3.59 1.21 13.64
N GLU A 134 -3.33 -0.03 14.05
CA GLU A 134 -1.99 -0.48 14.44
C GLU A 134 -0.99 -0.39 13.29
N ALA A 135 -1.42 -0.69 12.06
CA ALA A 135 -0.56 -0.57 10.89
C ALA A 135 -0.12 0.88 10.64
N VAL A 136 -1.05 1.83 10.76
CA VAL A 136 -0.75 3.28 10.62
C VAL A 136 0.16 3.76 11.74
N LEU A 137 -0.09 3.32 12.98
CA LEU A 137 0.65 3.79 14.16
C LEU A 137 2.10 3.27 14.24
N LYS A 138 2.45 2.23 13.51
CA LYS A 138 3.74 1.54 13.63
C LYS A 138 4.97 2.44 13.38
N GLY A 139 4.84 3.45 12.53
CA GLY A 139 5.92 4.39 12.19
C GLY A 139 6.09 5.59 13.13
N TYR A 140 5.26 5.73 14.16
CA TYR A 140 5.24 6.91 15.03
C TYR A 140 5.89 6.65 16.40
N THR A 141 6.41 7.70 17.03
CA THR A 141 6.87 7.67 18.44
C THR A 141 5.70 7.40 19.38
N SER A 142 5.99 7.05 20.63
CA SER A 142 4.94 6.76 21.63
C SER A 142 4.00 7.94 21.85
N GLN A 143 4.53 9.18 21.87
CA GLN A 143 3.71 10.39 22.05
C GLN A 143 2.85 10.66 20.79
N GLU A 144 3.45 10.62 19.60
CA GLU A 144 2.72 10.79 18.35
C GLU A 144 1.60 9.75 18.16
N ARG A 145 1.82 8.51 18.64
CA ARG A 145 0.77 7.46 18.64
C ARG A 145 -0.40 7.84 19.52
N VAL A 146 -0.15 8.38 20.72
CA VAL A 146 -1.21 8.82 21.63
C VAL A 146 -2.01 9.96 20.99
N ASP A 147 -1.34 10.96 20.45
CA ASP A 147 -1.97 12.11 19.81
C ASP A 147 -2.81 11.69 18.58
N LEU A 148 -2.27 10.79 17.75
CA LEU A 148 -2.97 10.27 16.57
C LEU A 148 -4.19 9.42 16.94
N VAL A 149 -4.10 8.59 18.00
CA VAL A 149 -5.25 7.82 18.51
C VAL A 149 -6.35 8.76 19.01
N GLN A 150 -6.00 9.83 19.69
CA GLN A 150 -6.98 10.84 20.15
C GLN A 150 -7.67 11.51 18.97
N LEU A 151 -6.92 11.92 17.94
CA LEU A 151 -7.48 12.51 16.71
C LEU A 151 -8.41 11.54 15.97
N ILE A 152 -8.02 10.28 15.85
CA ILE A 152 -8.86 9.23 15.25
C ILE A 152 -10.17 9.05 16.03
N ASN A 153 -10.12 9.06 17.35
CA ASN A 153 -11.32 8.91 18.19
C ASN A 153 -12.26 10.13 18.06
N ILE A 154 -11.71 11.35 18.05
CA ILE A 154 -12.49 12.58 17.81
C ILE A 154 -13.18 12.53 16.46
N GLU A 155 -12.49 12.08 15.41
CA GLU A 155 -13.07 11.99 14.07
C GLU A 155 -14.16 10.93 13.99
N LYS A 156 -13.99 9.77 14.64
CA LYS A 156 -15.03 8.75 14.75
C LYS A 156 -16.29 9.26 15.47
N GLU A 157 -16.13 10.04 16.54
CA GLU A 157 -17.25 10.67 17.23
C GLU A 157 -18.00 11.65 16.32
N LYS A 158 -17.28 12.51 15.60
CA LYS A 158 -17.87 13.44 14.62
C LYS A 158 -18.67 12.69 13.56
N GLN A 159 -18.10 11.63 12.99
CA GLN A 159 -18.79 10.80 11.99
C GLN A 159 -20.04 10.15 12.56
N SER A 160 -20.01 9.67 13.81
CA SER A 160 -21.18 9.10 14.49
C SER A 160 -22.30 10.14 14.67
N ILE A 161 -21.95 11.36 15.07
CA ILE A 161 -22.92 12.47 15.23
C ILE A 161 -23.54 12.82 13.87
N LEU A 162 -22.71 12.95 12.84
CA LEU A 162 -23.15 13.28 11.49
C LEU A 162 -24.10 12.22 10.92
N GLN A 163 -23.79 10.94 11.16
CA GLN A 163 -24.66 9.83 10.74
C GLN A 163 -26.03 9.85 11.47
N LYS A 164 -26.04 10.18 12.76
CA LYS A 164 -27.31 10.35 13.50
C LYS A 164 -28.14 11.48 12.94
N GLN A 165 -27.52 12.62 12.63
CA GLN A 165 -28.21 13.76 12.02
C GLN A 165 -28.77 13.42 10.64
N LEU A 166 -28.00 12.74 9.82
CA LEU A 166 -28.44 12.26 8.50
C LEU A 166 -29.66 11.35 8.61
N ASN A 167 -29.62 10.38 9.52
CA ASN A 167 -30.74 9.46 9.75
C ASN A 167 -31.99 10.21 10.21
N GLN A 168 -31.88 11.23 11.09
CA GLN A 168 -32.99 12.06 11.51
C GLN A 168 -33.59 12.87 10.36
N GLN A 169 -32.73 13.45 9.49
CA GLN A 169 -33.17 14.15 8.30
C GLN A 169 -33.93 13.23 7.34
N GLN A 170 -33.39 12.02 7.09
CA GLN A 170 -34.05 11.02 6.25
C GLN A 170 -35.42 10.64 6.80
N GLN A 171 -35.56 10.45 8.11
CA GLN A 171 -36.85 10.18 8.74
C GLN A 171 -37.83 11.36 8.57
N ARG A 172 -37.36 12.60 8.72
CA ARG A 172 -38.24 13.80 8.48
C ARG A 172 -38.70 13.85 7.02
N VAL A 173 -37.82 13.62 6.07
CA VAL A 173 -38.17 13.57 4.65
C VAL A 173 -39.18 12.47 4.36
N ALA A 174 -38.97 11.27 4.89
CA ALA A 174 -39.92 10.16 4.74
C ALA A 174 -41.31 10.51 5.30
N CYS A 175 -41.36 11.11 6.48
CA CYS A 175 -42.62 11.56 7.09
C CYS A 175 -43.32 12.63 6.22
N LEU A 176 -42.59 13.61 5.69
CA LEU A 176 -43.15 14.63 4.79
C LEU A 176 -43.68 14.02 3.49
N MET A 177 -42.94 13.10 2.89
CA MET A 177 -43.38 12.38 1.68
C MET A 177 -44.64 11.59 1.93
N GLN A 178 -44.76 10.92 3.08
CA GLN A 178 -45.98 10.18 3.45
C GLN A 178 -47.19 11.10 3.62
N ARG A 179 -47.00 12.26 4.27
CA ARG A 179 -48.05 13.30 4.36
C ARG A 179 -48.43 13.85 2.99
N TYR A 180 -47.48 14.07 2.13
CA TYR A 180 -47.73 14.60 0.77
C TYR A 180 -48.56 13.60 -0.05
N THR A 181 -48.23 12.31 0.00
CA THR A 181 -49.00 11.25 -0.70
C THR A 181 -50.43 11.09 -0.18
N THR A 182 -50.68 11.38 1.11
CA THR A 182 -52.06 11.35 1.66
C THR A 182 -52.87 12.58 1.29
N LEU A 183 -52.24 13.71 0.91
CA LEU A 183 -52.92 14.94 0.52
C LEU A 183 -53.27 14.98 -0.98
N ILE A 184 -52.67 14.15 -1.81
CA ILE A 184 -53.01 14.05 -3.24
C ILE A 184 -54.05 12.95 -3.41
N PRO A 185 -55.33 13.31 -3.74
CA PRO A 185 -56.33 12.27 -4.05
C PRO A 185 -55.82 11.44 -5.24
N PRO A 186 -56.15 10.13 -5.26
CA PRO A 186 -55.79 9.28 -6.40
C PRO A 186 -56.40 9.89 -7.66
N ARG A 187 -55.57 10.11 -8.68
CA ARG A 187 -56.05 10.57 -10.00
C ARG A 187 -57.07 9.56 -10.51
N ASP A 188 -58.29 10.05 -10.73
CA ASP A 188 -59.36 9.24 -11.33
C ASP A 188 -58.91 8.83 -12.74
N LYS A 189 -58.80 7.52 -12.95
CA LYS A 189 -58.40 6.95 -14.25
C LYS A 189 -59.51 7.05 -15.31
N SER A 190 -60.64 7.68 -14.99
CA SER A 190 -61.79 7.83 -15.89
C SER A 190 -61.66 9.00 -16.88
N GLU A 191 -60.64 9.90 -16.70
CA GLU A 191 -60.48 11.06 -17.61
C GLU A 191 -59.68 10.77 -18.88
N PHE A 192 -59.25 9.53 -19.10
CA PHE A 192 -58.59 9.12 -20.35
C PHE A 192 -59.40 8.01 -21.08
N LYS A 193 -60.62 8.35 -21.48
CA LYS A 193 -61.35 7.60 -22.49
C LYS A 193 -61.76 8.52 -23.66
#